data_de7af6f674100135e8b9e4f3b4e4989d
#
_entry.id   de7af6f674100135e8b9e4f3b4e4989d
#
_cell.length_a   1.000
_cell.length_b   1.000
_cell.length_c   1.000
_cell.angle_alpha   90.00
_cell.angle_beta   90.00
_cell.angle_gamma   90.00
#
_symmetry.space_group_name_H-M   'P 1'
#
loop_
_entity.id
_entity.type
_entity.pdbx_description
1 polymer ?
#
loop_
_entity_poly.entity_id
_entity_poly.type
_entity_poly.pdbx_seq_one_letter_code
_entity_poly.pdbx_strand_id
1 'polypeptide(L)'
;MFGWQVHELGDPADALVWGEIPDPEPGPGQVLVRVHAVACNFPDILLCQGRYQEKPEPPFTPGMEIAGEVVAAGVGAVARVGDRVLGMPPMGEGGYAELAVLDADATLPWPDGMSAGQAAGMFVTYQTGICALEHRANLQPGETLLVHAAAGGVGSAAVQLGKALGARVIGTAGGADKCAVARQMGADDVVDYATEDLVTRVKELTDGRGADVIYDPIGGDVFDASRRLVASRAGSS
;
A
#
# COMPACT_ATOMS: atom_id res chain seq x y z
N MET A 1 3.85 4.86 27.08
CA MET A 1 4.25 3.88 26.06
C MET A 1 5.56 4.25 25.40
N PHE A 2 6.16 3.33 24.63
CA PHE A 2 7.29 3.66 23.79
C PHE A 2 6.87 3.82 22.32
N GLY A 3 7.57 4.70 21.61
CA GLY A 3 7.31 4.96 20.18
C GLY A 3 8.42 5.73 19.49
N TRP A 4 8.34 5.78 18.16
CA TRP A 4 9.20 6.62 17.34
C TRP A 4 8.51 7.97 17.09
N GLN A 5 9.22 9.05 17.34
CA GLN A 5 8.74 10.41 17.05
C GLN A 5 9.70 11.16 16.15
N VAL A 6 9.13 12.02 15.31
CA VAL A 6 9.85 13.03 14.54
C VAL A 6 9.79 14.35 15.33
N HIS A 7 10.93 14.80 15.85
CA HIS A 7 11.06 16.09 16.55
C HIS A 7 11.52 17.21 15.63
N GLU A 8 12.32 16.86 14.62
CA GLU A 8 12.78 17.77 13.55
C GLU A 8 12.64 17.03 12.20
N LEU A 9 12.22 17.77 11.19
CA LEU A 9 12.05 17.20 9.84
C LEU A 9 13.42 16.89 9.22
N GLY A 10 13.54 15.71 8.60
CA GLY A 10 14.79 15.26 8.01
C GLY A 10 14.70 13.88 7.37
N ASP A 11 15.85 13.30 7.08
CA ASP A 11 15.91 11.90 6.67
C ASP A 11 15.41 11.00 7.81
N PRO A 12 14.61 9.97 7.55
CA PRO A 12 14.09 9.08 8.60
C PRO A 12 15.16 8.51 9.54
N ALA A 13 16.37 8.25 9.04
CA ALA A 13 17.47 7.73 9.83
C ALA A 13 17.94 8.72 10.92
N ASP A 14 17.76 10.01 10.68
CA ASP A 14 18.16 11.08 11.60
C ASP A 14 16.97 11.66 12.35
N ALA A 15 15.79 11.70 11.71
CA ALA A 15 14.59 12.34 12.22
C ALA A 15 13.82 11.50 13.25
N LEU A 16 13.89 10.15 13.14
CA LEU A 16 13.17 9.24 14.02
C LEU A 16 13.92 9.04 15.32
N VAL A 17 13.29 9.42 16.41
CA VAL A 17 13.83 9.25 17.79
C VAL A 17 12.94 8.27 18.54
N TRP A 18 13.54 7.17 19.03
CA TRP A 18 12.85 6.22 19.91
C TRP A 18 12.86 6.71 21.34
N GLY A 19 11.71 6.72 22.00
CA GLY A 19 11.60 7.17 23.39
C GLY A 19 10.25 6.88 24.02
N GLU A 20 10.15 7.26 25.30
CA GLU A 20 8.89 7.22 26.03
C GLU A 20 8.04 8.41 25.63
N ILE A 21 6.78 8.15 25.30
CA ILE A 21 5.78 9.13 24.87
C ILE A 21 4.48 8.91 25.67
N PRO A 22 3.60 9.89 25.81
CA PRO A 22 2.32 9.72 26.48
C PRO A 22 1.48 8.61 25.87
N ASP A 23 0.76 7.86 26.69
CA ASP A 23 -0.24 6.91 26.20
C ASP A 23 -1.41 7.72 25.62
N PRO A 24 -1.88 7.40 24.39
CA PRO A 24 -3.05 8.07 23.84
C PRO A 24 -4.34 7.54 24.47
N GLU A 25 -5.37 8.36 24.51
CA GLU A 25 -6.70 8.00 25.00
C GLU A 25 -7.71 8.03 23.85
N PRO A 26 -8.57 7.00 23.68
CA PRO A 26 -9.57 6.99 22.61
C PRO A 26 -10.72 7.94 22.96
N GLY A 27 -11.02 8.86 22.04
CA GLY A 27 -12.19 9.72 22.09
C GLY A 27 -13.50 8.99 21.72
N PRO A 28 -14.64 9.70 21.71
CA PRO A 28 -15.92 9.14 21.25
C PRO A 28 -15.79 8.59 19.81
N GLY A 29 -16.30 7.38 19.58
CA GLY A 29 -16.21 6.69 18.28
C GLY A 29 -14.85 6.08 17.97
N GLN A 30 -13.87 6.20 18.86
CA GLN A 30 -12.50 5.72 18.65
C GLN A 30 -12.20 4.49 19.50
N VAL A 31 -11.17 3.76 19.11
CA VAL A 31 -10.60 2.64 19.88
C VAL A 31 -9.10 2.83 20.05
N LEU A 32 -8.61 2.39 21.22
CA LEU A 32 -7.18 2.25 21.49
C LEU A 32 -6.75 0.85 21.11
N VAL A 33 -5.75 0.75 20.25
CA VAL A 33 -5.24 -0.51 19.72
C VAL A 33 -3.82 -0.75 20.20
N ARG A 34 -3.57 -1.92 20.77
CA ARG A 34 -2.21 -2.43 20.98
C ARG A 34 -1.66 -2.88 19.64
N VAL A 35 -0.61 -2.22 19.17
CA VAL A 35 -0.02 -2.48 17.85
C VAL A 35 0.75 -3.80 17.88
N HIS A 36 0.37 -4.72 17.01
CA HIS A 36 1.08 -5.99 16.82
C HIS A 36 2.03 -5.91 15.62
N ALA A 37 1.68 -5.11 14.61
CA ALA A 37 2.51 -4.80 13.47
C ALA A 37 2.10 -3.44 12.87
N VAL A 38 3.07 -2.77 12.31
CA VAL A 38 2.90 -1.55 11.50
C VAL A 38 3.62 -1.76 10.17
N ALA A 39 3.02 -1.36 9.06
CA ALA A 39 3.71 -1.40 7.78
C ALA A 39 4.48 -0.10 7.55
N CYS A 40 5.63 -0.21 6.89
CA CYS A 40 6.43 0.93 6.47
C CYS A 40 6.07 1.31 5.03
N ASN A 41 5.60 2.51 4.85
CA ASN A 41 5.18 3.03 3.56
C ASN A 41 6.10 4.15 3.06
N PHE A 42 6.17 4.35 1.73
CA PHE A 42 6.91 5.46 1.16
C PHE A 42 6.44 6.85 1.69
N PRO A 43 5.12 7.08 1.88
CA PRO A 43 4.64 8.28 2.54
C PRO A 43 5.22 8.55 3.94
N ASP A 44 5.55 7.53 4.73
CA ASP A 44 6.17 7.74 6.05
C ASP A 44 7.53 8.44 5.93
N ILE A 45 8.30 8.10 4.87
CA ILE A 45 9.56 8.80 4.55
C ILE A 45 9.28 10.28 4.22
N LEU A 46 8.25 10.53 3.40
CA LEU A 46 7.89 11.88 3.01
C LEU A 46 7.36 12.70 4.19
N LEU A 47 6.66 12.08 5.15
CA LEU A 47 6.23 12.71 6.39
C LEU A 47 7.45 13.16 7.21
N CYS A 48 8.41 12.27 7.45
CA CYS A 48 9.65 12.64 8.16
C CYS A 48 10.38 13.81 7.49
N GLN A 49 10.34 13.89 6.16
CA GLN A 49 10.97 14.96 5.38
C GLN A 49 10.12 16.24 5.24
N GLY A 50 8.88 16.27 5.75
CA GLY A 50 7.94 17.38 5.55
C GLY A 50 7.50 17.58 4.09
N ARG A 51 7.58 16.52 3.26
CA ARG A 51 7.31 16.54 1.82
C ARG A 51 5.99 15.87 1.44
N TYR A 52 5.28 15.29 2.41
CA TYR A 52 3.97 14.71 2.17
C TYR A 52 2.90 15.81 2.06
N GLN A 53 1.72 15.46 1.55
CA GLN A 53 0.61 16.41 1.34
C GLN A 53 0.10 16.99 2.66
N GLU A 54 -0.09 16.12 3.65
CA GLU A 54 -0.39 16.50 5.02
C GLU A 54 0.92 16.64 5.80
N LYS A 55 1.01 17.68 6.62
CA LYS A 55 2.23 18.05 7.34
C LYS A 55 1.92 18.23 8.83
N PRO A 56 1.92 17.14 9.60
CA PRO A 56 1.77 17.25 11.04
C PRO A 56 2.94 18.06 11.62
N GLU A 57 2.63 18.88 12.63
CA GLU A 57 3.65 19.64 13.36
C GLU A 57 4.46 18.71 14.27
N PRO A 58 5.79 18.79 14.28
CA PRO A 58 6.60 18.06 15.27
C PRO A 58 6.31 18.54 16.71
N PRO A 59 6.36 17.64 17.72
CA PRO A 59 6.65 16.21 17.57
C PRO A 59 5.45 15.40 17.11
N PHE A 60 5.66 14.44 16.19
CA PHE A 60 4.61 13.53 15.74
C PHE A 60 5.14 12.11 15.57
N THR A 61 4.23 11.13 15.62
CA THR A 61 4.53 9.70 15.38
C THR A 61 4.07 9.31 13.97
N PRO A 62 4.96 8.82 13.08
CA PRO A 62 4.56 8.27 11.79
C PRO A 62 4.01 6.84 11.89
N GLY A 63 3.72 6.21 10.75
CA GLY A 63 3.16 4.85 10.66
C GLY A 63 1.69 4.87 10.26
N MET A 64 1.44 4.83 8.95
CA MET A 64 0.12 5.08 8.38
C MET A 64 -0.86 3.93 8.50
N GLU A 65 -0.41 2.71 8.75
CA GLU A 65 -1.30 1.54 8.83
C GLU A 65 -0.80 0.52 9.85
N ILE A 66 -1.74 -0.01 10.62
CA ILE A 66 -1.45 -0.96 11.69
C ILE A 66 -2.37 -2.17 11.64
N ALA A 67 -1.93 -3.25 12.30
CA ALA A 67 -2.79 -4.32 12.77
C ALA A 67 -2.54 -4.57 14.25
N GLY A 68 -3.60 -4.78 15.02
CA GLY A 68 -3.48 -4.95 16.45
C GLY A 68 -4.78 -5.40 17.12
N GLU A 69 -4.79 -5.36 18.43
CA GLU A 69 -5.91 -5.72 19.29
C GLU A 69 -6.46 -4.50 20.02
N VAL A 70 -7.76 -4.32 20.01
CA VAL A 70 -8.44 -3.26 20.74
C VAL A 70 -8.28 -3.49 22.25
N VAL A 71 -7.69 -2.54 22.96
CA VAL A 71 -7.48 -2.58 24.41
C VAL A 71 -8.38 -1.63 25.19
N ALA A 72 -8.90 -0.58 24.54
CA ALA A 72 -9.93 0.29 25.09
C ALA A 72 -10.82 0.84 23.98
N ALA A 73 -12.06 1.21 24.31
CA ALA A 73 -13.03 1.76 23.39
C ALA A 73 -13.69 3.00 23.97
N GLY A 74 -13.74 4.06 23.18
CA GLY A 74 -14.45 5.29 23.49
C GLY A 74 -15.97 5.12 23.37
N VAL A 75 -16.71 6.08 23.88
CA VAL A 75 -18.18 6.06 23.85
C VAL A 75 -18.69 5.98 22.40
N GLY A 76 -19.56 5.04 22.11
CA GLY A 76 -20.16 4.85 20.77
C GLY A 76 -19.29 4.13 19.76
N ALA A 77 -18.09 3.68 20.13
CA ALA A 77 -17.26 2.86 19.25
C ALA A 77 -17.94 1.52 18.88
N VAL A 78 -17.90 1.13 17.61
CA VAL A 78 -18.52 -0.10 17.12
C VAL A 78 -17.64 -1.32 17.36
N ALA A 79 -16.31 -1.18 17.34
CA ALA A 79 -15.36 -2.23 17.70
C ALA A 79 -15.22 -2.35 19.22
N ARG A 80 -14.91 -3.55 19.72
CA ARG A 80 -14.92 -3.91 21.15
C ARG A 80 -13.53 -4.32 21.63
N VAL A 81 -13.28 -4.18 22.91
CA VAL A 81 -12.05 -4.70 23.54
C VAL A 81 -11.90 -6.20 23.26
N GLY A 82 -10.71 -6.57 22.80
CA GLY A 82 -10.36 -7.92 22.34
C GLY A 82 -10.54 -8.15 20.84
N ASP A 83 -11.21 -7.25 20.11
CA ASP A 83 -11.32 -7.37 18.67
C ASP A 83 -9.94 -7.17 18.01
N ARG A 84 -9.64 -8.01 17.04
CA ARG A 84 -8.44 -7.88 16.21
C ARG A 84 -8.79 -7.06 14.97
N VAL A 85 -8.10 -5.95 14.80
CA VAL A 85 -8.41 -4.96 13.78
C VAL A 85 -7.17 -4.55 12.99
N LEU A 86 -7.41 -4.02 11.80
CA LEU A 86 -6.45 -3.26 11.03
C LEU A 86 -7.06 -1.91 10.61
N GLY A 87 -6.21 -0.90 10.43
CA GLY A 87 -6.69 0.43 10.07
C GLY A 87 -5.57 1.45 9.99
N MET A 88 -5.97 2.68 9.72
CA MET A 88 -5.07 3.82 9.59
C MET A 88 -5.28 4.79 10.76
N PRO A 89 -4.25 5.00 11.61
CA PRO A 89 -4.30 6.03 12.65
C PRO A 89 -4.42 7.44 12.04
N PRO A 90 -4.92 8.43 12.80
CA PRO A 90 -4.87 9.82 12.38
C PRO A 90 -3.45 10.27 12.06
N MET A 91 -3.32 11.16 11.09
CA MET A 91 -2.01 11.66 10.65
C MET A 91 -1.27 12.36 11.79
N GLY A 92 -0.04 11.90 12.06
CA GLY A 92 0.79 12.41 13.16
C GLY A 92 0.62 11.66 14.49
N GLU A 93 -0.38 10.79 14.61
CA GLU A 93 -0.62 9.89 15.76
C GLU A 93 -0.44 8.42 15.36
N GLY A 94 0.55 8.17 14.51
CA GLY A 94 0.71 6.94 13.77
C GLY A 94 1.17 5.73 14.58
N GLY A 95 1.27 4.62 13.87
CA GLY A 95 1.47 3.29 14.44
C GLY A 95 2.91 2.90 14.76
N TYR A 96 3.90 3.79 14.59
CA TYR A 96 5.29 3.48 15.03
C TYR A 96 5.43 3.60 16.55
N ALA A 97 4.47 3.03 17.27
CA ALA A 97 4.36 3.03 18.73
C ALA A 97 3.72 1.74 19.23
N GLU A 98 3.75 1.52 20.54
CA GLU A 98 3.12 0.34 21.18
C GLU A 98 1.59 0.40 21.15
N LEU A 99 1.03 1.61 21.18
CA LEU A 99 -0.41 1.88 21.14
C LEU A 99 -0.70 2.94 20.07
N ALA A 100 -1.87 2.82 19.42
CA ALA A 100 -2.38 3.83 18.50
C ALA A 100 -3.91 3.94 18.62
N VAL A 101 -4.45 5.11 18.32
CA VAL A 101 -5.90 5.34 18.25
C VAL A 101 -6.36 5.15 16.82
N LEU A 102 -7.51 4.50 16.64
CA LEU A 102 -8.20 4.37 15.36
C LEU A 102 -9.65 4.85 15.48
N ASP A 103 -10.19 5.40 14.40
CA ASP A 103 -11.63 5.61 14.27
C ASP A 103 -12.31 4.24 14.09
N ALA A 104 -13.19 3.88 14.99
CA ALA A 104 -13.74 2.51 15.07
C ALA A 104 -14.56 2.10 13.85
N ASP A 105 -15.25 3.04 13.20
CA ASP A 105 -16.04 2.82 11.98
C ASP A 105 -15.16 2.75 10.71
N ALA A 106 -13.92 3.21 10.77
CA ALA A 106 -12.94 3.08 9.70
C ALA A 106 -12.00 1.88 9.88
N THR A 107 -12.14 1.09 10.96
CA THR A 107 -11.36 -0.14 11.13
C THR A 107 -11.95 -1.28 10.32
N LEU A 108 -11.07 -2.20 9.89
CA LEU A 108 -11.46 -3.47 9.28
C LEU A 108 -11.13 -4.62 10.24
N PRO A 109 -11.93 -5.69 10.25
CA PRO A 109 -11.57 -6.88 11.01
C PRO A 109 -10.30 -7.49 10.43
N TRP A 110 -9.37 -7.89 11.30
CA TRP A 110 -8.17 -8.61 10.89
C TRP A 110 -8.58 -10.03 10.44
N PRO A 111 -8.35 -10.41 9.17
CA PRO A 111 -8.81 -11.71 8.66
C PRO A 111 -8.13 -12.89 9.35
N ASP A 112 -8.90 -13.95 9.60
CA ASP A 112 -8.39 -15.19 10.16
C ASP A 112 -7.32 -15.82 9.26
N GLY A 113 -6.27 -16.37 9.89
CA GLY A 113 -5.15 -17.00 9.20
C GLY A 113 -4.07 -16.03 8.71
N MET A 114 -4.28 -14.72 8.76
CA MET A 114 -3.22 -13.76 8.44
C MET A 114 -2.30 -13.52 9.65
N SER A 115 -1.01 -13.38 9.39
CA SER A 115 -0.05 -12.86 10.36
C SER A 115 -0.29 -11.35 10.58
N ALA A 116 0.21 -10.82 11.72
CA ALA A 116 0.11 -9.39 12.01
C ALA A 116 0.73 -8.51 10.90
N GLY A 117 1.89 -8.92 10.38
CA GLY A 117 2.56 -8.19 9.29
C GLY A 117 1.76 -8.18 7.98
N GLN A 118 1.11 -9.31 7.64
CA GLN A 118 0.24 -9.36 6.46
C GLN A 118 -0.98 -8.45 6.65
N ALA A 119 -1.63 -8.50 7.81
CA ALA A 119 -2.78 -7.66 8.11
C ALA A 119 -2.42 -6.17 8.12
N ALA A 120 -1.29 -5.79 8.72
CA ALA A 120 -0.83 -4.39 8.73
C ALA A 120 -0.56 -3.85 7.32
N GLY A 121 -0.01 -4.66 6.41
CA GLY A 121 0.33 -4.22 5.04
C GLY A 121 -0.84 -4.22 4.06
N MET A 122 -2.07 -4.48 4.51
CA MET A 122 -3.24 -4.54 3.64
C MET A 122 -3.93 -3.20 3.43
N PHE A 123 -4.04 -2.38 4.47
CA PHE A 123 -4.98 -1.26 4.47
C PHE A 123 -4.65 -0.26 3.35
N VAL A 124 -3.45 0.29 3.33
CA VAL A 124 -3.05 1.31 2.35
C VAL A 124 -2.90 0.73 0.95
N THR A 125 -2.17 -0.37 0.83
CA THR A 125 -1.77 -0.89 -0.49
C THR A 125 -2.93 -1.47 -1.28
N TYR A 126 -3.82 -2.24 -0.64
CA TYR A 126 -4.97 -2.83 -1.34
C TYR A 126 -6.08 -1.82 -1.59
N GLN A 127 -6.36 -0.89 -0.67
CA GLN A 127 -7.34 0.18 -0.94
C GLN A 127 -6.88 1.08 -2.08
N THR A 128 -5.58 1.40 -2.15
CA THR A 128 -4.99 2.12 -3.27
C THR A 128 -5.19 1.35 -4.58
N GLY A 129 -4.93 0.05 -4.57
CA GLY A 129 -5.13 -0.81 -5.73
C GLY A 129 -6.60 -0.91 -6.16
N ILE A 130 -7.54 -1.09 -5.23
CA ILE A 130 -8.99 -1.14 -5.51
C ILE A 130 -9.44 0.20 -6.12
N CYS A 131 -9.05 1.33 -5.50
CA CYS A 131 -9.38 2.64 -6.03
C CYS A 131 -8.87 2.83 -7.46
N ALA A 132 -7.63 2.43 -7.74
CA ALA A 132 -7.02 2.58 -9.05
C ALA A 132 -7.62 1.63 -10.09
N LEU A 133 -7.72 0.33 -9.79
CA LEU A 133 -8.06 -0.69 -10.77
C LEU A 133 -9.58 -0.82 -10.98
N GLU A 134 -10.36 -0.79 -9.91
CA GLU A 134 -11.81 -0.96 -9.98
C GLU A 134 -12.50 0.39 -10.23
N HIS A 135 -12.30 1.38 -9.34
CA HIS A 135 -13.06 2.63 -9.41
C HIS A 135 -12.58 3.61 -10.50
N ARG A 136 -11.28 3.64 -10.82
CA ARG A 136 -10.72 4.58 -11.80
C ARG A 136 -10.52 3.96 -13.16
N ALA A 137 -9.86 2.81 -13.24
CA ALA A 137 -9.58 2.13 -14.51
C ALA A 137 -10.76 1.28 -14.98
N ASN A 138 -11.67 0.87 -14.08
CA ASN A 138 -12.77 -0.04 -14.37
C ASN A 138 -12.28 -1.30 -15.09
N LEU A 139 -11.23 -1.93 -14.52
CA LEU A 139 -10.58 -3.12 -15.06
C LEU A 139 -11.59 -4.26 -15.22
N GLN A 140 -11.67 -4.81 -16.43
CA GLN A 140 -12.62 -5.88 -16.77
C GLN A 140 -11.95 -7.25 -16.80
N PRO A 141 -12.68 -8.33 -16.49
CA PRO A 141 -12.18 -9.70 -16.69
C PRO A 141 -11.73 -9.92 -18.13
N GLY A 142 -10.57 -10.56 -18.30
CA GLY A 142 -9.96 -10.83 -19.60
C GLY A 142 -9.13 -9.68 -20.18
N GLU A 143 -9.16 -8.49 -19.61
CA GLU A 143 -8.24 -7.41 -19.98
C GLU A 143 -6.80 -7.73 -19.56
N THR A 144 -5.83 -7.12 -20.22
CA THR A 144 -4.42 -7.19 -19.86
C THR A 144 -4.06 -5.99 -18.97
N LEU A 145 -3.62 -6.28 -17.76
CA LEU A 145 -3.09 -5.31 -16.80
C LEU A 145 -1.56 -5.36 -16.79
N LEU A 146 -0.91 -4.25 -17.08
CA LEU A 146 0.53 -4.07 -16.88
C LEU A 146 0.78 -3.39 -15.54
N VAL A 147 1.57 -4.01 -14.65
CA VAL A 147 1.89 -3.49 -13.32
C VAL A 147 3.38 -3.20 -13.23
N HIS A 148 3.75 -1.93 -13.08
CA HIS A 148 5.13 -1.54 -12.79
C HIS A 148 5.47 -1.70 -11.31
N ALA A 149 6.76 -1.91 -11.01
CA ALA A 149 7.24 -2.23 -9.66
C ALA A 149 6.45 -3.37 -8.99
N ALA A 150 6.14 -4.43 -9.73
CA ALA A 150 5.26 -5.52 -9.33
C ALA A 150 5.69 -6.30 -8.07
N ALA A 151 6.94 -6.13 -7.62
CA ALA A 151 7.45 -6.69 -6.36
C ALA A 151 7.40 -5.71 -5.17
N GLY A 152 7.01 -4.45 -5.40
CA GLY A 152 6.83 -3.44 -4.35
C GLY A 152 5.47 -3.54 -3.65
N GLY A 153 5.25 -2.78 -2.57
CA GLY A 153 4.01 -2.84 -1.78
C GLY A 153 2.74 -2.67 -2.63
N VAL A 154 2.54 -1.50 -3.24
CA VAL A 154 1.35 -1.24 -4.08
C VAL A 154 1.35 -2.06 -5.38
N GLY A 155 2.52 -2.39 -5.93
CA GLY A 155 2.63 -3.22 -7.14
C GLY A 155 2.19 -4.66 -6.90
N SER A 156 2.64 -5.29 -5.81
CA SER A 156 2.25 -6.66 -5.45
C SER A 156 0.76 -6.76 -5.10
N ALA A 157 0.20 -5.75 -4.45
CA ALA A 157 -1.23 -5.64 -4.21
C ALA A 157 -2.00 -5.52 -5.53
N ALA A 158 -1.53 -4.68 -6.47
CA ALA A 158 -2.15 -4.53 -7.79
C ALA A 158 -2.10 -5.82 -8.62
N VAL A 159 -1.01 -6.59 -8.54
CA VAL A 159 -0.93 -7.92 -9.17
C VAL A 159 -2.03 -8.85 -8.64
N GLN A 160 -2.13 -8.99 -7.33
CA GLN A 160 -3.12 -9.87 -6.71
C GLN A 160 -4.55 -9.42 -6.98
N LEU A 161 -4.83 -8.13 -6.89
CA LEU A 161 -6.14 -7.55 -7.23
C LEU A 161 -6.49 -7.77 -8.70
N GLY A 162 -5.55 -7.52 -9.63
CA GLY A 162 -5.74 -7.79 -11.04
C GLY A 162 -6.12 -9.24 -11.32
N LYS A 163 -5.45 -10.19 -10.65
CA LYS A 163 -5.79 -11.62 -10.75
C LYS A 163 -7.18 -11.91 -10.17
N ALA A 164 -7.53 -11.33 -9.02
CA ALA A 164 -8.84 -11.50 -8.40
C ALA A 164 -9.97 -10.92 -9.27
N LEU A 165 -9.72 -9.84 -9.99
CA LEU A 165 -10.63 -9.22 -10.96
C LEU A 165 -10.69 -9.95 -12.31
N GLY A 166 -9.92 -11.04 -12.49
CA GLY A 166 -9.94 -11.87 -13.70
C GLY A 166 -9.11 -11.34 -14.85
N ALA A 167 -8.20 -10.40 -14.62
CA ALA A 167 -7.30 -9.89 -15.64
C ALA A 167 -6.11 -10.82 -15.90
N ARG A 168 -5.53 -10.74 -17.10
CA ARG A 168 -4.17 -11.22 -17.38
C ARG A 168 -3.19 -10.16 -16.86
N VAL A 169 -2.29 -10.54 -15.97
CA VAL A 169 -1.36 -9.61 -15.33
C VAL A 169 0.07 -9.80 -15.84
N ILE A 170 0.65 -8.74 -16.39
CA ILE A 170 2.06 -8.64 -16.74
C ILE A 170 2.72 -7.74 -15.69
N GLY A 171 3.64 -8.30 -14.90
CA GLY A 171 4.42 -7.55 -13.92
C GLY A 171 5.74 -7.06 -14.50
N THR A 172 6.27 -5.93 -14.02
CA THR A 172 7.64 -5.52 -14.30
C THR A 172 8.43 -5.36 -13.02
N ALA A 173 9.66 -5.84 -13.01
CA ALA A 173 10.56 -5.76 -11.86
C ALA A 173 12.02 -5.72 -12.34
N GLY A 174 12.94 -5.27 -11.50
CA GLY A 174 14.37 -5.26 -11.81
C GLY A 174 15.14 -6.33 -11.06
N GLY A 175 15.69 -7.30 -11.78
CA GLY A 175 16.49 -8.40 -11.27
C GLY A 175 15.68 -9.64 -10.88
N ALA A 176 16.36 -10.78 -10.90
CA ALA A 176 15.75 -12.12 -10.77
C ALA A 176 14.91 -12.30 -9.51
N ASP A 177 15.40 -11.82 -8.36
CA ASP A 177 14.71 -11.97 -7.07
C ASP A 177 13.37 -11.24 -7.04
N LYS A 178 13.34 -9.98 -7.51
CA LYS A 178 12.10 -9.21 -7.59
C LYS A 178 11.14 -9.79 -8.63
N CYS A 179 11.65 -10.32 -9.74
CA CYS A 179 10.84 -11.03 -10.73
C CYS A 179 10.22 -12.31 -10.14
N ALA A 180 10.95 -13.03 -9.29
CA ALA A 180 10.41 -14.18 -8.57
C ALA A 180 9.28 -13.80 -7.62
N VAL A 181 9.43 -12.70 -6.87
CA VAL A 181 8.35 -12.15 -6.03
C VAL A 181 7.12 -11.81 -6.85
N ALA A 182 7.26 -11.10 -7.97
CA ALA A 182 6.12 -10.74 -8.81
C ALA A 182 5.35 -11.98 -9.33
N ARG A 183 6.07 -13.05 -9.73
CA ARG A 183 5.45 -14.33 -10.11
C ARG A 183 4.74 -15.00 -8.93
N GLN A 184 5.36 -14.98 -7.75
CA GLN A 184 4.76 -15.54 -6.53
C GLN A 184 3.47 -14.81 -6.13
N MET A 185 3.39 -13.51 -6.41
CA MET A 185 2.17 -12.71 -6.19
C MET A 185 1.07 -12.99 -7.24
N GLY A 186 1.36 -13.76 -8.27
CA GLY A 186 0.38 -14.22 -9.25
C GLY A 186 0.45 -13.57 -10.63
N ALA A 187 1.50 -12.80 -10.95
CA ALA A 187 1.69 -12.30 -12.31
C ALA A 187 1.84 -13.46 -13.31
N ASP A 188 1.06 -13.41 -14.40
CA ASP A 188 1.10 -14.43 -15.47
C ASP A 188 2.42 -14.37 -16.23
N ASP A 189 2.91 -13.17 -16.50
CA ASP A 189 4.21 -12.90 -17.12
C ASP A 189 4.96 -11.83 -16.32
N VAL A 190 6.28 -11.87 -16.37
CA VAL A 190 7.12 -10.84 -15.69
C VAL A 190 8.26 -10.44 -16.63
N VAL A 191 8.39 -9.12 -16.83
CA VAL A 191 9.48 -8.48 -17.57
C VAL A 191 10.56 -8.00 -16.60
N ASP A 192 11.79 -8.49 -16.79
CA ASP A 192 12.95 -8.01 -16.07
C ASP A 192 13.58 -6.82 -16.81
N TYR A 193 13.20 -5.61 -16.46
CA TYR A 193 13.72 -4.40 -17.10
C TYR A 193 15.22 -4.15 -16.86
N ALA A 194 15.89 -4.93 -16.02
CA ALA A 194 17.35 -4.87 -15.88
C ALA A 194 18.08 -5.57 -17.04
N THR A 195 17.41 -6.49 -17.74
CA THR A 195 18.00 -7.33 -18.79
C THR A 195 17.19 -7.33 -20.10
N GLU A 196 15.93 -6.85 -20.07
CA GLU A 196 15.01 -6.86 -21.23
C GLU A 196 14.59 -5.41 -21.56
N ASP A 197 14.36 -5.12 -22.85
CA ASP A 197 13.68 -3.88 -23.27
C ASP A 197 12.20 -3.98 -22.96
N LEU A 198 11.73 -3.12 -22.07
CA LEU A 198 10.36 -3.12 -21.57
C LEU A 198 9.31 -3.07 -22.70
N VAL A 199 9.50 -2.16 -23.66
CA VAL A 199 8.51 -1.92 -24.72
C VAL A 199 8.45 -3.11 -25.67
N THR A 200 9.59 -3.59 -26.10
CA THR A 200 9.70 -4.76 -26.97
C THR A 200 9.06 -5.98 -26.31
N ARG A 201 9.43 -6.24 -25.06
CA ARG A 201 8.98 -7.45 -24.37
C ARG A 201 7.47 -7.46 -24.08
N VAL A 202 6.89 -6.33 -23.64
CA VAL A 202 5.44 -6.23 -23.45
C VAL A 202 4.68 -6.38 -24.77
N LYS A 203 5.19 -5.80 -25.86
CA LYS A 203 4.58 -5.99 -27.20
C LYS A 203 4.62 -7.44 -27.65
N GLU A 204 5.72 -8.15 -27.45
CA GLU A 204 5.79 -9.58 -27.74
C GLU A 204 4.75 -10.39 -26.95
N LEU A 205 4.63 -10.11 -25.64
CA LEU A 205 3.68 -10.79 -24.75
C LEU A 205 2.21 -10.50 -25.09
N THR A 206 1.94 -9.42 -25.82
CA THR A 206 0.58 -8.96 -26.17
C THR A 206 0.29 -8.99 -27.67
N ASP A 207 1.09 -9.69 -28.47
CA ASP A 207 0.98 -9.73 -29.94
C ASP A 207 0.90 -8.35 -30.59
N GLY A 208 1.66 -7.38 -30.05
CA GLY A 208 1.72 -6.00 -30.51
C GLY A 208 0.59 -5.10 -30.00
N ARG A 209 -0.45 -5.64 -29.35
CA ARG A 209 -1.63 -4.90 -28.90
C ARG A 209 -1.35 -3.93 -27.74
N GLY A 210 -0.50 -4.33 -26.81
CA GLY A 210 -0.25 -3.61 -25.57
C GLY A 210 -1.23 -4.01 -24.45
N ALA A 211 -1.22 -3.23 -23.35
CA ALA A 211 -2.04 -3.44 -22.17
C ALA A 211 -3.29 -2.55 -22.14
N ASP A 212 -4.43 -3.09 -21.69
CA ASP A 212 -5.69 -2.36 -21.58
C ASP A 212 -5.66 -1.36 -20.43
N VAL A 213 -5.00 -1.76 -19.33
CA VAL A 213 -4.77 -0.93 -18.14
C VAL A 213 -3.29 -1.01 -17.76
N ILE A 214 -2.71 0.13 -17.39
CA ILE A 214 -1.35 0.24 -16.88
C ILE A 214 -1.40 0.86 -15.49
N TYR A 215 -0.87 0.13 -14.49
CA TYR A 215 -0.69 0.61 -13.14
C TYR A 215 0.77 1.04 -12.94
N ASP A 216 0.99 2.35 -12.87
CA ASP A 216 2.33 2.94 -12.78
C ASP A 216 2.51 3.78 -11.51
N PRO A 217 3.09 3.20 -10.44
CA PRO A 217 3.43 3.94 -9.22
C PRO A 217 4.81 4.62 -9.30
N ILE A 218 5.53 4.56 -10.43
CA ILE A 218 6.90 5.04 -10.59
C ILE A 218 6.94 6.41 -11.27
N GLY A 219 6.27 6.54 -12.42
CA GLY A 219 6.32 7.74 -13.26
C GLY A 219 7.62 7.93 -14.04
N GLY A 220 7.91 9.15 -14.48
CA GLY A 220 9.14 9.48 -15.22
C GLY A 220 9.30 8.70 -16.52
N ASP A 221 10.51 8.20 -16.80
CA ASP A 221 10.82 7.46 -18.02
C ASP A 221 9.96 6.20 -18.21
N VAL A 222 9.53 5.58 -17.10
CA VAL A 222 8.61 4.43 -17.14
C VAL A 222 7.26 4.85 -17.69
N PHE A 223 6.73 6.00 -17.27
CA PHE A 223 5.49 6.55 -17.80
C PHE A 223 5.59 6.84 -19.31
N ASP A 224 6.70 7.42 -19.77
CA ASP A 224 6.91 7.68 -21.21
C ASP A 224 6.99 6.39 -22.04
N ALA A 225 7.60 5.34 -21.50
CA ALA A 225 7.58 4.01 -22.10
C ALA A 225 6.16 3.43 -22.13
N SER A 226 5.40 3.58 -21.04
CA SER A 226 4.03 3.07 -20.87
C SER A 226 3.07 3.66 -21.89
N ARG A 227 3.21 4.93 -22.27
CA ARG A 227 2.39 5.56 -23.32
C ARG A 227 2.43 4.83 -24.66
N ARG A 228 3.51 4.11 -24.97
CA ARG A 228 3.68 3.31 -26.18
C ARG A 228 3.09 1.89 -26.06
N LEU A 229 2.66 1.54 -24.85
CA LEU A 229 2.17 0.21 -24.47
C LEU A 229 0.66 0.17 -24.23
N VAL A 230 -0.02 1.32 -24.21
CA VAL A 230 -1.48 1.37 -24.04
C VAL A 230 -2.15 0.78 -25.28
N ALA A 231 -3.02 -0.23 -25.07
CA ALA A 231 -3.82 -0.79 -26.13
C ALA A 231 -4.79 0.25 -26.70
N SER A 232 -4.87 0.35 -28.04
CA SER A 232 -5.95 1.10 -28.66
C SER A 232 -7.27 0.40 -28.35
N ARG A 233 -8.19 1.06 -27.64
CA ARG A 233 -9.56 0.57 -27.55
C ARG A 233 -10.10 0.55 -28.97
N ALA A 234 -10.32 -0.64 -29.53
CA ALA A 234 -11.05 -0.77 -30.78
C ALA A 234 -12.42 -0.11 -30.55
N GLY A 235 -12.72 0.94 -31.33
CA GLY A 235 -13.98 1.66 -31.19
C GLY A 235 -15.12 0.65 -31.26
N SER A 236 -15.98 0.66 -30.27
CA SER A 236 -17.29 0.06 -30.35
C SER A 236 -18.05 0.82 -31.44
N SER A 237 -18.02 0.26 -32.64
CA SER A 237 -18.92 0.67 -33.74
C SER A 237 -20.34 0.21 -33.49
#